data_751b7d3990df001edf54b5f5720a3224
#
_entry.id   751b7d3990df001edf54b5f5720a3224
#
_cell.length_a   1.000
_cell.length_b   1.000
_cell.length_c   1.000
_cell.angle_alpha   90.00
_cell.angle_beta   90.00
_cell.angle_gamma   90.00
#
_symmetry.space_group_name_H-M   'P 1'
#
loop_
_entity.id
_entity.type
_entity.pdbx_description
1 polymer ?
#
loop_
_entity_poly.entity_id
_entity_poly.type
_entity_poly.pdbx_seq_one_letter_code
_entity_poly.pdbx_strand_id
1 'polypeptide(L)'
;MRCEFFSDVLGLSTSMTVILPQSTTRQIGMSGESGSAPPPVLYLLHGLSDDDTIWSRRTSIERYVAPLGLAVVMPAVHHSFYADEDAGLPFWTFLTQELPGVVGEFFRVSQAREDTFVAGLSMGGY
;
A
#
# COMPACT_ATOMS: atom_id res chain seq x y z
N MET A 1 7.69 2.51 -6.40
CA MET A 1 8.91 1.99 -5.71
C MET A 1 8.53 0.66 -5.08
N ARG A 2 9.34 -0.40 -5.27
CA ARG A 2 9.12 -1.69 -4.60
C ARG A 2 10.11 -1.82 -3.45
N CYS A 3 9.59 -2.20 -2.28
CA CYS A 3 10.38 -2.38 -1.06
C CYS A 3 10.25 -3.83 -0.60
N GLU A 4 11.36 -4.44 -0.27
CA GLU A 4 11.44 -5.76 0.35
C GLU A 4 11.86 -5.57 1.81
N PHE A 5 11.22 -6.28 2.71
CA PHE A 5 11.49 -6.19 4.15
C PHE A 5 11.16 -7.50 4.84
N PHE A 6 11.72 -7.71 6.02
CA PHE A 6 11.38 -8.85 6.87
C PHE A 6 10.17 -8.49 7.73
N SER A 7 9.18 -9.36 7.77
CA SER A 7 8.04 -9.25 8.66
C SER A 7 8.25 -10.18 9.86
N ASP A 8 8.26 -9.61 11.05
CA ASP A 8 8.34 -10.38 12.29
C ASP A 8 7.05 -11.17 12.54
N VAL A 9 5.91 -10.59 12.19
CA VAL A 9 4.59 -11.25 12.31
C VAL A 9 4.49 -12.46 11.39
N LEU A 10 4.90 -12.34 10.14
CA LEU A 10 4.87 -13.45 9.19
C LEU A 10 6.06 -14.41 9.35
N GLY A 11 7.15 -13.98 9.98
CA GLY A 11 8.39 -14.75 10.10
C GLY A 11 9.11 -14.98 8.78
N LEU A 12 8.91 -14.10 7.78
CA LEU A 12 9.53 -14.21 6.46
C LEU A 12 9.73 -12.83 5.81
N SER A 13 10.57 -12.80 4.77
CA SER A 13 10.69 -11.61 3.92
C SER A 13 9.50 -11.51 2.97
N THR A 14 8.94 -10.32 2.89
CA THR A 14 7.83 -9.98 2.00
C THR A 14 8.10 -8.66 1.27
N SER A 15 7.16 -8.20 0.47
CA SER A 15 7.31 -6.99 -0.32
C SER A 15 6.08 -6.11 -0.30
N MET A 16 6.30 -4.84 -0.59
CA MET A 16 5.24 -3.89 -0.91
C MET A 16 5.69 -2.99 -2.06
N THR A 17 4.73 -2.58 -2.89
CA THR A 17 4.94 -1.50 -3.87
C THR A 17 4.33 -0.22 -3.33
N VAL A 18 5.09 0.88 -3.38
CA VAL A 18 4.69 2.16 -2.81
C VAL A 18 4.74 3.26 -3.87
N ILE A 19 3.70 4.08 -3.93
CA ILE A 19 3.62 5.32 -4.70
C ILE A 19 3.59 6.47 -3.69
N LEU A 20 4.54 7.39 -3.83
CA LEU A 20 4.58 8.60 -3.00
C LEU A 20 4.16 9.81 -3.82
N PRO A 21 3.37 10.73 -3.25
CA PRO A 21 2.96 11.95 -3.96
C PRO A 21 4.15 12.88 -4.15
N GLN A 22 4.15 13.57 -5.27
CA GLN A 22 5.14 14.59 -5.60
C GLN A 22 4.44 15.80 -6.21
N SER A 23 4.74 16.99 -5.71
CA SER A 23 4.30 18.22 -6.36
C SER A 23 5.07 18.44 -7.65
N THR A 24 4.35 18.65 -8.75
CA THR A 24 4.96 18.95 -10.04
C THR A 24 4.07 19.89 -10.86
N THR A 25 4.69 20.87 -11.52
CA THR A 25 4.00 21.86 -12.38
C THR A 25 4.45 21.78 -13.84
N ARG A 26 5.45 20.97 -14.16
CA ARG A 26 6.03 20.88 -15.50
C ARG A 26 5.84 19.53 -16.18
N GLN A 27 5.19 18.59 -15.53
CA GLN A 27 4.95 17.27 -16.10
C GLN A 27 3.84 17.33 -17.13
N ILE A 28 4.14 16.97 -18.38
CA ILE A 28 3.16 17.00 -19.48
C ILE A 28 2.13 15.88 -19.26
N GLY A 29 0.84 16.26 -19.27
CA GLY A 29 -0.29 15.33 -19.19
C GLY A 29 -0.62 14.81 -17.79
N MET A 30 0.05 15.32 -16.75
CA MET A 30 -0.23 14.96 -15.36
C MET A 30 0.07 16.14 -14.43
N SER A 31 -0.76 16.37 -13.44
CA SER A 31 -0.47 17.23 -12.29
C SER A 31 -0.25 16.38 -11.05
N GLY A 32 0.74 16.72 -10.25
CA GLY A 32 0.99 16.08 -8.97
C GLY A 32 0.82 17.07 -7.84
N GLU A 33 0.18 16.64 -6.76
CA GLU A 33 0.00 17.40 -5.53
C GLU A 33 0.77 16.73 -4.39
N SER A 34 1.36 17.55 -3.53
CA SER A 34 1.98 17.12 -2.29
C SER A 34 1.97 18.29 -1.31
N GLY A 35 1.29 18.12 -0.20
CA GLY A 35 1.24 19.12 0.86
C GLY A 35 2.53 19.20 1.68
N SER A 36 2.60 20.17 2.60
CA SER A 36 3.69 20.26 3.60
C SER A 36 3.53 19.24 4.73
N ALA A 37 2.30 18.80 5.01
CA ALA A 37 2.00 17.74 5.97
C ALA A 37 2.33 16.36 5.39
N PRO A 38 2.53 15.33 6.25
CA PRO A 38 2.61 13.95 5.80
C PRO A 38 1.36 13.57 4.99
N PRO A 39 1.51 12.97 3.79
CA PRO A 39 0.38 12.62 2.95
C PRO A 39 -0.48 11.53 3.59
N PRO A 40 -1.80 11.53 3.35
CA PRO A 40 -2.67 10.41 3.69
C PRO A 40 -2.29 9.16 2.91
N VAL A 41 -2.68 7.99 3.43
CA VAL A 41 -2.27 6.67 2.90
C VAL A 41 -3.47 5.87 2.44
N LEU A 42 -3.39 5.34 1.24
CA LEU A 42 -4.28 4.31 0.72
C LEU A 42 -3.57 2.96 0.71
N TYR A 43 -4.05 2.00 1.49
CA TYR A 43 -3.70 0.59 1.37
C TYR A 43 -4.55 -0.04 0.28
N LEU A 44 -3.90 -0.46 -0.83
CA LEU A 44 -4.58 -0.97 -2.02
C LEU A 44 -4.29 -2.46 -2.17
N LEU A 45 -5.32 -3.28 -1.93
CA LEU A 45 -5.21 -4.72 -1.74
C LEU A 45 -5.46 -5.48 -3.04
N HIS A 46 -4.57 -6.43 -3.37
CA HIS A 46 -4.66 -7.22 -4.60
C HIS A 46 -5.64 -8.40 -4.49
N GLY A 47 -6.01 -8.98 -5.65
CA GLY A 47 -6.83 -10.18 -5.75
C GLY A 47 -6.03 -11.48 -5.62
N LEU A 48 -6.75 -12.63 -5.65
CA LEU A 48 -6.23 -13.95 -5.31
C LEU A 48 -5.00 -14.40 -6.11
N SER A 49 -4.96 -14.09 -7.39
CA SER A 49 -3.86 -14.53 -8.30
C SER A 49 -2.79 -13.45 -8.53
N ASP A 50 -2.82 -12.39 -7.75
CA ASP A 50 -2.02 -11.19 -7.95
C ASP A 50 -0.92 -11.05 -6.89
N ASP A 51 -0.20 -9.94 -6.95
CA ASP A 51 0.85 -9.56 -6.03
C ASP A 51 0.90 -8.02 -5.81
N ASP A 52 1.89 -7.55 -5.08
CA ASP A 52 2.12 -6.13 -4.79
C ASP A 52 2.30 -5.25 -6.04
N THR A 53 2.57 -5.83 -7.21
CA THR A 53 2.85 -5.09 -8.46
C THR A 53 1.64 -4.91 -9.36
N ILE A 54 0.56 -5.66 -9.12
CA ILE A 54 -0.54 -5.80 -10.10
C ILE A 54 -1.21 -4.47 -10.46
N TRP A 55 -1.48 -3.63 -9.47
CA TRP A 55 -2.14 -2.35 -9.68
C TRP A 55 -1.32 -1.42 -10.59
N SER A 56 0.00 -1.37 -10.38
CA SER A 56 0.91 -0.57 -11.22
C SER A 56 1.03 -1.13 -12.63
N ARG A 57 1.01 -2.48 -12.80
CA ARG A 57 1.15 -3.13 -14.12
C ARG A 57 -0.13 -3.12 -14.96
N ARG A 58 -1.29 -3.13 -14.32
CA ARG A 58 -2.58 -3.34 -14.98
C ARG A 58 -3.52 -2.14 -14.94
N THR A 59 -3.12 -1.05 -14.27
CA THR A 59 -3.94 0.15 -14.14
C THR A 59 -3.12 1.42 -14.28
N SER A 60 -3.81 2.56 -14.33
CA SER A 60 -3.19 3.89 -14.27
C SER A 60 -3.22 4.48 -12.86
N ILE A 61 -2.98 3.67 -11.83
CA ILE A 61 -3.10 4.08 -10.42
C ILE A 61 -2.25 5.32 -10.10
N GLU A 62 -1.01 5.41 -10.58
CA GLU A 62 -0.17 6.60 -10.36
C GLU A 62 -0.82 7.88 -10.88
N ARG A 63 -1.43 7.82 -12.07
CA ARG A 63 -2.12 8.96 -12.67
C ARG A 63 -3.35 9.38 -11.89
N TYR A 64 -4.07 8.40 -11.31
CA TYR A 64 -5.28 8.70 -10.54
C TYR A 64 -4.98 9.33 -9.19
N VAL A 65 -3.91 8.90 -8.51
CA VAL A 65 -3.58 9.39 -7.16
C VAL A 65 -2.70 10.64 -7.15
N ALA A 66 -1.97 10.91 -8.24
CA ALA A 66 -1.07 12.07 -8.32
C ALA A 66 -1.74 13.41 -7.98
N PRO A 67 -2.94 13.76 -8.52
CA PRO A 67 -3.61 15.01 -8.18
C PRO A 67 -4.25 15.01 -6.80
N LEU A 68 -4.33 13.86 -6.12
CA LEU A 68 -4.94 13.72 -4.79
C LEU A 68 -3.93 13.86 -3.65
N GLY A 69 -2.63 13.85 -3.96
CA GLY A 69 -1.60 13.90 -2.94
C GLY A 69 -1.58 12.69 -2.00
N LEU A 70 -2.05 11.52 -2.47
CA LEU A 70 -2.11 10.28 -1.71
C LEU A 70 -0.83 9.47 -1.85
N ALA A 71 -0.33 8.94 -0.72
CA ALA A 71 0.57 7.80 -0.75
C ALA A 71 -0.24 6.51 -0.94
N VAL A 72 0.25 5.58 -1.76
CA VAL A 72 -0.40 4.27 -1.98
C VAL A 72 0.55 3.17 -1.56
N VAL A 73 0.08 2.27 -0.72
CA VAL A 73 0.82 1.09 -0.25
C VAL A 73 0.11 -0.17 -0.74
N MET A 74 0.80 -0.98 -1.51
CA MET A 74 0.29 -2.21 -2.10
C MET A 74 1.11 -3.39 -1.56
N PRO A 75 0.64 -4.09 -0.50
CA PRO A 75 1.35 -5.22 0.08
C PRO A 75 1.19 -6.50 -0.73
N ALA A 76 2.18 -7.40 -0.68
CA ALA A 76 2.08 -8.78 -1.13
C ALA A 76 1.55 -9.66 0.01
N VAL A 77 0.43 -10.36 -0.21
CA VAL A 77 -0.19 -11.23 0.81
C VAL A 77 -0.52 -12.63 0.30
N HIS A 78 -0.05 -12.99 -0.89
CA HIS A 78 -0.30 -14.30 -1.51
C HIS A 78 -1.79 -14.66 -1.57
N HIS A 79 -2.16 -15.91 -1.27
CA HIS A 79 -3.53 -16.43 -1.27
C HIS A 79 -4.19 -16.42 0.12
N SER A 80 -3.79 -15.50 1.00
CA SER A 80 -4.14 -15.52 2.42
C SER A 80 -5.57 -15.07 2.74
N PHE A 81 -6.29 -14.48 1.79
CA PHE A 81 -7.55 -13.75 2.03
C PHE A 81 -7.42 -12.68 3.13
N TYR A 82 -6.19 -12.17 3.35
CA TYR A 82 -5.89 -11.18 4.39
C TYR A 82 -6.31 -11.61 5.80
N ALA A 83 -6.40 -12.92 6.04
CA ALA A 83 -6.87 -13.50 7.28
C ALA A 83 -5.72 -14.15 8.08
N ASP A 84 -5.92 -14.26 9.38
CA ASP A 84 -5.08 -15.10 10.23
C ASP A 84 -5.68 -16.51 10.24
N GLU A 85 -4.90 -17.51 9.84
CA GLU A 85 -5.34 -18.91 9.76
C GLU A 85 -4.65 -19.74 10.84
N ASP A 86 -5.37 -20.69 11.44
CA ASP A 86 -4.83 -21.56 12.52
C ASP A 86 -3.60 -22.36 12.08
N ALA A 87 -3.53 -22.75 10.81
CA ALA A 87 -2.41 -23.50 10.22
C ALA A 87 -1.64 -22.69 9.17
N GLY A 88 -1.91 -21.39 9.03
CA GLY A 88 -1.31 -20.49 8.06
C GLY A 88 -0.55 -19.36 8.71
N LEU A 89 -0.23 -18.33 7.91
CA LEU A 89 0.44 -17.12 8.38
C LEU A 89 -0.59 -16.07 8.83
N PRO A 90 -0.25 -15.22 9.82
CA PRO A 90 -1.18 -14.26 10.38
C PRO A 90 -1.23 -12.97 9.53
N PHE A 91 -1.80 -13.04 8.33
CA PHE A 91 -1.84 -11.92 7.39
C PHE A 91 -2.77 -10.78 7.80
N TRP A 92 -3.82 -11.04 8.57
CA TRP A 92 -4.64 -9.98 9.15
C TRP A 92 -3.86 -9.16 10.17
N THR A 93 -3.15 -9.84 11.08
CA THR A 93 -2.27 -9.19 12.06
C THR A 93 -1.16 -8.40 11.37
N PHE A 94 -0.53 -8.97 10.34
CA PHE A 94 0.45 -8.27 9.51
C PHE A 94 -0.13 -6.98 8.91
N LEU A 95 -1.26 -7.07 8.22
CA LEU A 95 -1.87 -5.94 7.52
C LEU A 95 -2.31 -4.82 8.47
N THR A 96 -2.89 -5.18 9.63
CA THR A 96 -3.55 -4.21 10.51
C THR A 96 -2.66 -3.67 11.62
N GLN A 97 -1.61 -4.39 12.00
CA GLN A 97 -0.75 -4.01 13.13
C GLN A 97 0.69 -3.74 12.72
N GLU A 98 1.32 -4.62 11.93
CA GLU A 98 2.73 -4.48 11.58
C GLU A 98 2.96 -3.55 10.39
N LEU A 99 2.28 -3.78 9.27
CA LEU A 99 2.51 -3.03 8.03
C LEU A 99 2.39 -1.51 8.19
N PRO A 100 1.39 -0.95 8.92
CA PRO A 100 1.33 0.50 9.13
C PRO A 100 2.53 1.04 9.90
N GLY A 101 3.06 0.29 10.86
CA GLY A 101 4.29 0.62 11.58
C GLY A 101 5.50 0.69 10.67
N VAL A 102 5.72 -0.37 9.88
CA VAL A 102 6.81 -0.45 8.88
C VAL A 102 6.73 0.70 7.87
N VAL A 103 5.53 1.00 7.37
CA VAL A 103 5.30 2.12 6.45
C VAL A 103 5.67 3.46 7.10
N GLY A 104 5.29 3.66 8.36
CA GLY A 104 5.61 4.88 9.10
C GLY A 104 7.11 5.03 9.44
N GLU A 105 7.84 3.92 9.59
CA GLU A 105 9.29 3.93 9.78
C GLU A 105 10.04 4.23 8.47
N PHE A 106 9.56 3.70 7.34
CA PHE A 106 10.24 3.84 6.05
C PHE A 106 9.91 5.14 5.33
N PHE A 107 8.70 5.66 5.53
CA PHE A 107 8.18 6.80 4.77
C PHE A 107 7.57 7.86 5.66
N ARG A 108 7.72 9.11 5.24
CA ARG A 108 7.03 10.23 5.87
C ARG A 108 5.59 10.31 5.39
N VAL A 109 4.70 9.53 6.01
CA VAL A 109 3.26 9.49 5.72
C VAL A 109 2.44 9.71 7.00
N SER A 110 1.17 10.08 6.86
CA SER A 110 0.27 10.22 8.01
C SER A 110 0.00 8.87 8.67
N GLN A 111 0.00 8.85 9.99
CA GLN A 111 -0.39 7.69 10.81
C GLN A 111 -1.77 7.89 11.46
N ALA A 112 -2.45 9.00 11.12
CA ALA A 112 -3.75 9.30 11.67
C ALA A 112 -4.83 8.41 11.02
N ARG A 113 -5.80 7.97 11.83
CA ARG A 113 -6.89 7.10 11.36
C ARG A 113 -7.72 7.77 10.26
N GLU A 114 -8.00 9.05 10.38
CA GLU A 114 -8.74 9.88 9.43
C GLU A 114 -8.05 10.05 8.07
N ASP A 115 -6.73 9.82 8.03
CA ASP A 115 -5.90 9.89 6.83
C ASP A 115 -5.56 8.50 6.26
N THR A 116 -6.16 7.44 6.82
CA THR A 116 -5.89 6.05 6.42
C THR A 116 -7.09 5.48 5.69
N PHE A 117 -6.87 5.05 4.45
CA PHE A 117 -7.88 4.48 3.58
C PHE A 117 -7.49 3.07 3.15
N VAL A 118 -8.49 2.24 2.87
CA VAL A 118 -8.29 0.90 2.31
C VAL A 118 -9.24 0.69 1.13
N ALA A 119 -8.72 0.06 0.09
CA ALA A 119 -9.50 -0.41 -1.05
C ALA A 119 -8.92 -1.73 -1.56
N GLY A 120 -9.73 -2.54 -2.21
CA GLY A 120 -9.28 -3.82 -2.73
C GLY A 120 -10.22 -4.41 -3.76
N LEU A 121 -9.73 -5.39 -4.51
CA LEU A 121 -10.47 -6.12 -5.53
C LEU A 121 -10.55 -7.60 -5.14
N SER A 122 -11.74 -8.21 -5.31
CA SER A 122 -11.95 -9.64 -5.09
C SER A 122 -11.51 -10.05 -3.66
N MET A 123 -10.49 -10.89 -3.52
CA MET A 123 -9.89 -11.26 -2.22
C MET A 123 -9.55 -10.02 -1.36
N GLY A 124 -9.02 -8.96 -1.97
CA GLY A 124 -8.70 -7.71 -1.27
C GLY A 124 -9.93 -6.88 -0.87
N GLY A 125 -11.08 -7.18 -1.44
CA GLY A 125 -12.36 -6.56 -1.07
C GLY A 125 -13.17 -7.37 -0.05
N TYR A 126 -12.75 -8.61 0.22
CA TYR A 126 -13.40 -9.51 1.16
C TYR A 126 -13.07 -9.11 2.60
#